data_a22d6e44503b0745198f2e122b15b160
#
_entry.id   a22d6e44503b0745198f2e122b15b160
#
_cell.length_a   1.000
_cell.length_b   1.000
_cell.length_c   1.000
_cell.angle_alpha   90.00
_cell.angle_beta   90.00
_cell.angle_gamma   90.00
#
_symmetry.space_group_name_H-M   'P 1'
#
loop_
_entity.id
_entity.type
_entity.pdbx_description
1 polymer ?
#
loop_
_entity_poly.entity_id
_entity_poly.type
_entity_poly.pdbx_seq_one_letter_code
_entity_poly.pdbx_strand_id
1 'polypeptide(L)'
;MNYAETLGVKAKAVESAIATAAPQVKNNALAAIADALLARQEEILAANAKDLEAAVQNHMTESLQDRLRLTPARISGMANAARQLIAAEDPIGSVDSGSVRPNGLQILKTRVPLGVIGIIFESRPNVTVDAATLCLKAGNVVILRGGKEAIHSNTALAEIMRDAVETAGLPKDIIQLVEDTSRETAADMMHLTGYLDVLIPRGGAGLIQAVLRQSTVPVIETGAGNCHVYVDLSLIHISE
;
A
#
# COMPACT_ATOMS: atom_id res chain seq x y z
N MET A 1 13.92 -4.92 21.67
CA MET A 1 13.37 -4.75 20.30
C MET A 1 11.88 -4.98 20.41
N ASN A 2 11.07 -3.99 20.07
CA ASN A 2 9.62 -4.13 20.08
C ASN A 2 9.13 -4.81 18.77
N TYR A 3 7.81 -5.07 18.65
CA TYR A 3 7.25 -5.74 17.49
C TYR A 3 7.48 -4.95 16.19
N ALA A 4 7.26 -3.64 16.22
CA ALA A 4 7.43 -2.78 15.04
C ALA A 4 8.91 -2.71 14.59
N GLU A 5 9.86 -2.63 15.54
CA GLU A 5 11.30 -2.71 15.24
C GLU A 5 11.67 -4.04 14.57
N THR A 6 11.08 -5.15 15.01
CA THR A 6 11.33 -6.47 14.39
C THR A 6 10.92 -6.49 12.92
N LEU A 7 9.76 -5.87 12.57
CA LEU A 7 9.33 -5.71 11.18
C LEU A 7 10.31 -4.79 10.41
N GLY A 8 10.74 -3.69 11.04
CA GLY A 8 11.72 -2.78 10.46
C GLY A 8 13.05 -3.45 10.10
N VAL A 9 13.59 -4.27 11.00
CA VAL A 9 14.82 -5.04 10.75
C VAL A 9 14.66 -6.00 9.58
N LYS A 10 13.55 -6.74 9.52
CA LYS A 10 13.25 -7.66 8.39
C LYS A 10 13.13 -6.89 7.08
N ALA A 11 12.47 -5.73 7.09
CA ALA A 11 12.30 -4.88 5.91
C ALA A 11 13.66 -4.37 5.39
N LYS A 12 14.51 -3.85 6.25
CA LYS A 12 15.86 -3.37 5.87
C LYS A 12 16.76 -4.49 5.35
N ALA A 13 16.62 -5.71 5.86
CA ALA A 13 17.41 -6.84 5.40
C ALA A 13 17.15 -7.22 3.93
N VAL A 14 15.96 -6.91 3.41
CA VAL A 14 15.54 -7.27 2.03
C VAL A 14 15.44 -6.07 1.08
N GLU A 15 15.70 -4.86 1.58
CA GLU A 15 15.55 -3.61 0.82
C GLU A 15 16.36 -3.63 -0.48
N SER A 16 17.64 -4.01 -0.42
CA SER A 16 18.50 -4.06 -1.58
C SER A 16 18.03 -5.06 -2.64
N ALA A 17 17.41 -6.16 -2.24
CA ALA A 17 16.93 -7.19 -3.15
C ALA A 17 15.84 -6.66 -4.10
N ILE A 18 14.91 -5.83 -3.59
CA ILE A 18 13.87 -5.23 -4.42
C ILE A 18 14.35 -3.96 -5.12
N ALA A 19 15.18 -3.15 -4.47
CA ALA A 19 15.70 -1.91 -5.04
C ALA A 19 16.53 -2.13 -6.29
N THR A 20 17.24 -3.27 -6.39
CA THR A 20 18.09 -3.64 -7.52
C THR A 20 17.44 -4.67 -8.46
N ALA A 21 16.21 -5.10 -8.18
CA ALA A 21 15.50 -6.07 -9.00
C ALA A 21 15.24 -5.54 -10.41
N ALA A 22 15.53 -6.37 -11.41
CA ALA A 22 15.22 -6.03 -12.79
C ALA A 22 13.71 -5.82 -12.99
N PRO A 23 13.29 -4.93 -13.92
CA PRO A 23 11.87 -4.69 -14.21
C PRO A 23 11.07 -5.96 -14.48
N GLN A 24 11.67 -6.94 -15.16
CA GLN A 24 11.01 -8.22 -15.45
C GLN A 24 10.71 -9.02 -14.18
N VAL A 25 11.61 -9.01 -13.19
CA VAL A 25 11.40 -9.72 -11.90
C VAL A 25 10.23 -9.10 -11.15
N LYS A 26 10.16 -7.77 -11.08
CA LYS A 26 9.03 -7.03 -10.48
C LYS A 26 7.73 -7.32 -11.22
N ASN A 27 7.75 -7.34 -12.55
CA ASN A 27 6.58 -7.66 -13.36
C ASN A 27 6.11 -9.11 -13.17
N ASN A 28 7.02 -10.07 -13.05
CA ASN A 28 6.69 -11.46 -12.75
C ASN A 28 6.03 -11.59 -11.37
N ALA A 29 6.53 -10.86 -10.37
CA ALA A 29 5.94 -10.83 -9.03
C ALA A 29 4.52 -10.22 -9.04
N LEU A 30 4.29 -9.14 -9.80
CA LEU A 30 2.96 -8.55 -9.98
C LEU A 30 1.99 -9.52 -10.66
N ALA A 31 2.46 -10.27 -11.67
CA ALA A 31 1.66 -11.29 -12.33
C ALA A 31 1.30 -12.43 -11.36
N ALA A 32 2.27 -12.92 -10.60
CA ALA A 32 2.07 -13.94 -9.59
C ALA A 32 1.05 -13.50 -8.51
N ILE A 33 1.15 -12.24 -8.06
CA ILE A 33 0.16 -11.65 -7.12
C ILE A 33 -1.23 -11.66 -7.74
N ALA A 34 -1.39 -11.17 -8.97
CA ALA A 34 -2.69 -11.13 -9.65
C ALA A 34 -3.32 -12.52 -9.79
N ASP A 35 -2.52 -13.51 -10.16
CA ASP A 35 -2.97 -14.88 -10.33
C ASP A 35 -3.30 -15.54 -8.98
N ALA A 36 -2.50 -15.31 -7.94
CA ALA A 36 -2.73 -15.82 -6.58
C ALA A 36 -4.01 -15.25 -5.96
N LEU A 37 -4.30 -13.95 -6.15
CA LEU A 37 -5.54 -13.33 -5.68
C LEU A 37 -6.78 -13.99 -6.28
N LEU A 38 -6.74 -14.36 -7.55
CA LEU A 38 -7.84 -15.06 -8.22
C LEU A 38 -7.92 -16.51 -7.79
N ALA A 39 -6.79 -17.21 -7.70
CA ALA A 39 -6.74 -18.62 -7.32
C ALA A 39 -7.17 -18.88 -5.87
N ARG A 40 -6.86 -17.94 -4.95
CA ARG A 40 -7.20 -18.04 -3.51
C ARG A 40 -8.39 -17.13 -3.13
N GLN A 41 -9.27 -16.84 -4.09
CA GLN A 41 -10.43 -15.95 -3.90
C GLN A 41 -11.34 -16.42 -2.75
N GLU A 42 -11.60 -17.71 -2.62
CA GLU A 42 -12.45 -18.25 -1.58
C GLU A 42 -11.88 -18.01 -0.18
N GLU A 43 -10.56 -18.12 -0.01
CA GLU A 43 -9.85 -17.82 1.24
C GLU A 43 -10.01 -16.35 1.64
N ILE A 44 -9.85 -15.46 0.66
CA ILE A 44 -10.03 -14.00 0.87
C ILE A 44 -11.47 -13.70 1.29
N LEU A 45 -12.46 -14.30 0.62
CA LEU A 45 -13.88 -14.10 0.93
C LEU A 45 -14.24 -14.66 2.31
N ALA A 46 -13.69 -15.80 2.69
CA ALA A 46 -13.88 -16.39 4.02
C ALA A 46 -13.28 -15.51 5.13
N ALA A 47 -12.09 -14.92 4.91
CA ALA A 47 -11.49 -13.97 5.83
C ALA A 47 -12.33 -12.70 5.94
N ASN A 48 -12.81 -12.17 4.79
CA ASN A 48 -13.64 -10.97 4.76
C ASN A 48 -15.00 -11.17 5.44
N ALA A 49 -15.57 -12.37 5.36
CA ALA A 49 -16.82 -12.69 6.05
C ALA A 49 -16.69 -12.51 7.58
N LYS A 50 -15.54 -12.89 8.18
CA LYS A 50 -15.26 -12.70 9.61
C LYS A 50 -15.22 -11.21 9.98
N ASP A 51 -14.57 -10.38 9.14
CA ASP A 51 -14.52 -8.93 9.36
C ASP A 51 -15.91 -8.30 9.25
N LEU A 52 -16.73 -8.74 8.29
CA LEU A 52 -18.10 -8.25 8.12
C LEU A 52 -19.02 -8.66 9.28
N GLU A 53 -18.89 -9.88 9.78
CA GLU A 53 -19.63 -10.33 10.97
C GLU A 53 -19.28 -9.48 12.19
N ALA A 54 -17.99 -9.25 12.43
CA ALA A 54 -17.53 -8.37 13.51
C ALA A 54 -18.01 -6.92 13.31
N ALA A 55 -18.06 -6.43 12.06
CA ALA A 55 -18.55 -5.09 11.74
C ALA A 55 -20.04 -4.92 12.09
N VAL A 56 -20.87 -5.92 11.81
CA VAL A 56 -22.29 -5.94 12.17
C VAL A 56 -22.45 -5.94 13.70
N GLN A 57 -21.71 -6.81 14.40
CA GLN A 57 -21.75 -6.88 15.86
C GLN A 57 -21.33 -5.56 16.53
N ASN A 58 -20.40 -4.83 15.92
CA ASN A 58 -19.91 -3.53 16.39
C ASN A 58 -20.77 -2.35 15.89
N HIS A 59 -21.95 -2.59 15.33
CA HIS A 59 -22.88 -1.57 14.81
C HIS A 59 -22.23 -0.60 13.81
N MET A 60 -21.31 -1.10 12.98
CA MET A 60 -20.71 -0.30 11.91
C MET A 60 -21.77 0.15 10.91
N THR A 61 -21.71 1.40 10.45
CA THR A 61 -22.65 1.92 9.45
C THR A 61 -22.56 1.16 8.12
N GLU A 62 -23.68 1.07 7.40
CA GLU A 62 -23.76 0.34 6.11
C GLU A 62 -22.72 0.84 5.09
N SER A 63 -22.50 2.14 5.02
CA SER A 63 -21.47 2.76 4.16
C SER A 63 -20.05 2.28 4.49
N LEU A 64 -19.72 2.09 5.78
CA LEU A 64 -18.43 1.56 6.19
C LEU A 64 -18.32 0.06 5.95
N GLN A 65 -19.42 -0.69 6.15
CA GLN A 65 -19.48 -2.11 5.82
C GLN A 65 -19.31 -2.34 4.30
N ASP A 66 -19.88 -1.48 3.44
CA ASP A 66 -19.67 -1.58 1.99
C ASP A 66 -18.20 -1.34 1.61
N ARG A 67 -17.53 -0.39 2.27
CA ARG A 67 -16.08 -0.16 2.06
C ARG A 67 -15.22 -1.35 2.49
N LEU A 68 -15.64 -2.07 3.52
CA LEU A 68 -14.96 -3.26 4.06
C LEU A 68 -15.20 -4.49 3.19
N ARG A 69 -16.38 -4.58 2.56
CA ARG A 69 -16.85 -5.74 1.81
C ARG A 69 -15.97 -6.04 0.60
N LEU A 70 -15.49 -7.28 0.50
CA LEU A 70 -14.91 -7.83 -0.70
C LEU A 70 -15.93 -8.72 -1.43
N THR A 71 -15.87 -8.68 -2.74
CA THR A 71 -16.69 -9.53 -3.63
C THR A 71 -15.78 -10.11 -4.69
N PRO A 72 -16.18 -11.19 -5.40
CA PRO A 72 -15.42 -11.71 -6.53
C PRO A 72 -15.04 -10.63 -7.56
N ALA A 73 -15.96 -9.71 -7.82
CA ALA A 73 -15.71 -8.60 -8.75
C ALA A 73 -14.65 -7.62 -8.20
N ARG A 74 -14.67 -7.30 -6.91
CA ARG A 74 -13.67 -6.43 -6.28
C ARG A 74 -12.29 -7.11 -6.25
N ILE A 75 -12.22 -8.43 -5.98
CA ILE A 75 -10.97 -9.19 -6.03
C ILE A 75 -10.42 -9.23 -7.47
N SER A 76 -11.26 -9.47 -8.46
CA SER A 76 -10.88 -9.39 -9.87
C SER A 76 -10.38 -7.99 -10.23
N GLY A 77 -11.00 -6.93 -9.68
CA GLY A 77 -10.55 -5.55 -9.83
C GLY A 77 -9.13 -5.33 -9.30
N MET A 78 -8.81 -5.85 -8.10
CA MET A 78 -7.46 -5.79 -7.53
C MET A 78 -6.43 -6.53 -8.38
N ALA A 79 -6.75 -7.74 -8.86
CA ALA A 79 -5.89 -8.51 -9.76
C ALA A 79 -5.63 -7.77 -11.08
N ASN A 80 -6.67 -7.14 -11.64
CA ASN A 80 -6.52 -6.34 -12.86
C ASN A 80 -5.68 -5.08 -12.63
N ALA A 81 -5.81 -4.42 -11.48
CA ALA A 81 -4.98 -3.27 -11.12
C ALA A 81 -3.49 -3.67 -11.05
N ALA A 82 -3.17 -4.81 -10.44
CA ALA A 82 -1.80 -5.35 -10.43
C ALA A 82 -1.29 -5.62 -11.87
N ARG A 83 -2.12 -6.17 -12.76
CA ARG A 83 -1.77 -6.38 -14.17
C ARG A 83 -1.57 -5.08 -14.94
N GLN A 84 -2.33 -4.03 -14.65
CA GLN A 84 -2.12 -2.70 -15.25
C GLN A 84 -0.75 -2.11 -14.89
N LEU A 85 -0.25 -2.36 -13.68
CA LEU A 85 1.09 -1.94 -13.27
C LEU A 85 2.20 -2.65 -14.06
N ILE A 86 1.96 -3.87 -14.55
CA ILE A 86 2.92 -4.57 -15.42
C ILE A 86 3.13 -3.79 -16.72
N ALA A 87 2.04 -3.27 -17.31
CA ALA A 87 2.07 -2.50 -18.54
C ALA A 87 2.65 -1.08 -18.37
N ALA A 88 2.68 -0.56 -17.14
CA ALA A 88 3.26 0.74 -16.86
C ALA A 88 4.80 0.68 -16.95
N GLU A 89 5.42 1.77 -17.41
CA GLU A 89 6.87 1.92 -17.40
C GLU A 89 7.41 1.79 -15.96
N ASP A 90 8.62 1.21 -15.87
CA ASP A 90 9.34 1.16 -14.60
C ASP A 90 9.89 2.55 -14.29
N PRO A 91 9.50 3.16 -13.14
CA PRO A 91 9.99 4.49 -12.80
C PRO A 91 11.48 4.49 -12.42
N ILE A 92 12.02 3.34 -11.98
CA ILE A 92 13.38 3.27 -11.45
C ILE A 92 14.40 3.23 -12.59
N GLY A 93 15.44 4.07 -12.45
CA GLY A 93 16.49 4.21 -13.45
C GLY A 93 16.15 5.23 -14.55
N SER A 94 14.94 5.78 -14.61
CA SER A 94 14.61 6.83 -15.56
C SER A 94 15.38 8.10 -15.25
N VAL A 95 15.86 8.79 -16.28
CA VAL A 95 16.64 10.04 -16.17
C VAL A 95 15.72 11.22 -16.42
N ASP A 96 15.47 12.04 -15.39
CA ASP A 96 14.63 13.24 -15.50
C ASP A 96 15.35 14.41 -16.21
N SER A 97 16.68 14.51 -16.00
CA SER A 97 17.50 15.56 -16.60
C SER A 97 18.99 15.20 -16.58
N GLY A 98 19.77 15.86 -17.42
CA GLY A 98 21.21 15.70 -17.43
C GLY A 98 21.90 17.00 -17.84
N SER A 99 23.16 17.20 -17.43
CA SER A 99 24.00 18.33 -17.83
C SER A 99 25.47 17.95 -17.90
N VAL A 100 26.20 18.63 -18.79
CA VAL A 100 27.66 18.53 -18.86
C VAL A 100 28.26 19.82 -18.32
N ARG A 101 29.16 19.71 -17.37
CA ARG A 101 29.87 20.86 -16.80
C ARG A 101 31.06 21.27 -17.67
N PRO A 102 31.57 22.52 -17.54
CA PRO A 102 32.73 22.98 -18.33
C PRO A 102 33.98 22.11 -18.18
N ASN A 103 34.12 21.38 -17.07
CA ASN A 103 35.23 20.43 -16.83
C ASN A 103 34.97 19.02 -17.40
N GLY A 104 33.87 18.83 -18.16
CA GLY A 104 33.50 17.53 -18.75
C GLY A 104 32.71 16.59 -17.85
N LEU A 105 32.46 16.95 -16.57
CA LEU A 105 31.64 16.13 -15.65
C LEU A 105 30.19 16.04 -16.16
N GLN A 106 29.69 14.81 -16.33
CA GLN A 106 28.29 14.53 -16.64
C GLN A 106 27.50 14.30 -15.36
N ILE A 107 26.43 15.06 -15.18
CA ILE A 107 25.51 14.94 -14.04
C ILE A 107 24.17 14.45 -14.59
N LEU A 108 23.65 13.32 -14.07
CA LEU A 108 22.33 12.80 -14.41
C LEU A 108 21.47 12.78 -13.15
N LYS A 109 20.23 13.27 -13.27
CA LYS A 109 19.20 13.15 -12.23
C LYS A 109 18.37 11.90 -12.53
N THR A 110 18.61 10.83 -11.77
CA THR A 110 18.01 9.53 -11.99
C THR A 110 17.03 9.20 -10.84
N ARG A 111 15.91 8.60 -11.15
CA ARG A 111 14.93 8.12 -10.15
C ARG A 111 15.43 6.86 -9.49
N VAL A 112 15.33 6.81 -8.17
CA VAL A 112 15.69 5.67 -7.31
C VAL A 112 14.53 5.32 -6.38
N PRO A 113 14.45 4.08 -5.83
CA PRO A 113 13.48 3.75 -4.80
C PRO A 113 13.61 4.66 -3.57
N LEU A 114 12.51 4.84 -2.84
CA LEU A 114 12.51 5.56 -1.57
C LEU A 114 13.12 4.74 -0.45
N GLY A 115 13.00 3.40 -0.51
CA GLY A 115 13.47 2.47 0.50
C GLY A 115 12.35 1.68 1.14
N VAL A 116 12.22 1.72 2.47
CA VAL A 116 11.16 1.07 3.24
C VAL A 116 10.04 2.07 3.49
N ILE A 117 8.85 1.77 2.98
CA ILE A 117 7.67 2.63 3.08
C ILE A 117 6.71 2.07 4.13
N GLY A 118 6.36 2.88 5.13
CA GLY A 118 5.25 2.60 6.04
C GLY A 118 3.95 3.17 5.48
N ILE A 119 2.87 2.38 5.48
CA ILE A 119 1.55 2.87 5.06
C ILE A 119 0.52 2.55 6.13
N ILE A 120 -0.07 3.61 6.73
CA ILE A 120 -1.14 3.48 7.71
C ILE A 120 -2.46 3.83 7.03
N PHE A 121 -3.43 2.90 7.02
CA PHE A 121 -4.71 3.10 6.33
C PHE A 121 -5.90 2.57 7.13
N GLU A 122 -7.09 3.00 6.75
CA GLU A 122 -8.37 2.65 7.40
C GLU A 122 -9.16 1.66 6.54
N SER A 123 -10.14 1.04 7.10
CA SER A 123 -11.31 0.26 6.62
C SER A 123 -11.44 -0.19 5.16
N ARG A 124 -10.36 -0.33 4.40
CA ARG A 124 -10.43 -0.72 2.98
C ARG A 124 -9.40 -1.81 2.66
N PRO A 125 -9.80 -3.09 2.67
CA PRO A 125 -8.87 -4.20 2.39
C PRO A 125 -8.16 -4.11 1.04
N ASN A 126 -8.79 -3.53 0.01
CA ASN A 126 -8.15 -3.34 -1.29
C ASN A 126 -6.89 -2.47 -1.23
N VAL A 127 -6.79 -1.55 -0.26
CA VAL A 127 -5.58 -0.72 -0.09
C VAL A 127 -4.36 -1.57 0.24
N THR A 128 -4.53 -2.71 0.90
CA THR A 128 -3.45 -3.67 1.16
C THR A 128 -2.78 -4.11 -0.14
N VAL A 129 -3.59 -4.44 -1.16
CA VAL A 129 -3.08 -4.87 -2.47
C VAL A 129 -2.54 -3.69 -3.28
N ASP A 130 -3.31 -2.59 -3.35
CA ASP A 130 -2.92 -1.40 -4.12
C ASP A 130 -1.58 -0.85 -3.63
N ALA A 131 -1.43 -0.70 -2.31
CA ALA A 131 -0.21 -0.18 -1.71
C ALA A 131 0.99 -1.11 -1.93
N ALA A 132 0.82 -2.42 -1.71
CA ALA A 132 1.88 -3.40 -1.88
C ALA A 132 2.38 -3.46 -3.33
N THR A 133 1.46 -3.52 -4.29
CA THR A 133 1.81 -3.64 -5.72
C THR A 133 2.47 -2.37 -6.27
N LEU A 134 2.03 -1.18 -5.84
CA LEU A 134 2.67 0.09 -6.19
C LEU A 134 4.09 0.19 -5.61
N CYS A 135 4.27 -0.16 -4.33
CA CYS A 135 5.59 -0.17 -3.69
C CYS A 135 6.54 -1.15 -4.39
N LEU A 136 6.07 -2.36 -4.67
CA LEU A 136 6.84 -3.38 -5.39
C LEU A 136 7.26 -2.90 -6.79
N LYS A 137 6.33 -2.33 -7.58
CA LYS A 137 6.65 -1.79 -8.92
C LYS A 137 7.73 -0.72 -8.85
N ALA A 138 7.67 0.14 -7.83
CA ALA A 138 8.63 1.22 -7.60
C ALA A 138 9.90 0.79 -6.83
N GLY A 139 10.12 -0.52 -6.65
CA GLY A 139 11.35 -1.04 -6.04
C GLY A 139 11.46 -0.81 -4.54
N ASN A 140 10.35 -0.63 -3.83
CA ASN A 140 10.32 -0.36 -2.39
C ASN A 140 9.81 -1.55 -1.59
N VAL A 141 10.30 -1.69 -0.36
CA VAL A 141 9.71 -2.53 0.67
C VAL A 141 8.53 -1.80 1.29
N VAL A 142 7.49 -2.52 1.69
CA VAL A 142 6.33 -1.91 2.36
C VAL A 142 6.00 -2.61 3.67
N ILE A 143 5.72 -1.81 4.70
CA ILE A 143 5.12 -2.24 5.97
C ILE A 143 3.71 -1.62 6.03
N LEU A 144 2.70 -2.46 5.98
CA LEU A 144 1.30 -2.10 5.92
C LEU A 144 0.68 -2.15 7.33
N ARG A 145 -0.08 -1.12 7.71
CA ARG A 145 -0.89 -1.11 8.92
C ARG A 145 -2.31 -0.70 8.57
N GLY A 146 -3.19 -1.68 8.47
CA GLY A 146 -4.62 -1.46 8.24
C GLY A 146 -5.43 -1.21 9.51
N GLY A 147 -6.67 -0.78 9.36
CA GLY A 147 -7.62 -0.69 10.46
C GLY A 147 -7.94 -2.07 11.06
N LYS A 148 -8.23 -2.09 12.37
CA LYS A 148 -8.55 -3.33 13.11
C LYS A 148 -9.78 -4.04 12.57
N GLU A 149 -10.69 -3.30 11.96
CA GLU A 149 -11.95 -3.78 11.39
C GLU A 149 -11.77 -4.64 10.14
N ALA A 150 -10.58 -4.61 9.52
CA ALA A 150 -10.24 -5.36 8.31
C ALA A 150 -9.09 -6.34 8.52
N ILE A 151 -8.78 -6.68 9.77
CA ILE A 151 -7.55 -7.42 10.08
C ILE A 151 -7.51 -8.80 9.41
N HIS A 152 -8.60 -9.54 9.41
CA HIS A 152 -8.63 -10.88 8.79
C HIS A 152 -8.44 -10.79 7.28
N SER A 153 -9.12 -9.87 6.62
CA SER A 153 -8.96 -9.63 5.18
C SER A 153 -7.54 -9.18 4.84
N ASN A 154 -6.99 -8.23 5.60
CA ASN A 154 -5.65 -7.71 5.36
C ASN A 154 -4.59 -8.80 5.56
N THR A 155 -4.73 -9.66 6.57
CA THR A 155 -3.81 -10.78 6.83
C THR A 155 -3.85 -11.78 5.67
N ALA A 156 -5.04 -12.22 5.26
CA ALA A 156 -5.17 -13.14 4.12
C ALA A 156 -4.57 -12.56 2.83
N LEU A 157 -4.87 -11.30 2.52
CA LEU A 157 -4.31 -10.63 1.34
C LEU A 157 -2.78 -10.50 1.42
N ALA A 158 -2.24 -10.11 2.57
CA ALA A 158 -0.80 -9.97 2.76
C ALA A 158 -0.08 -11.33 2.62
N GLU A 159 -0.60 -12.40 3.23
CA GLU A 159 -0.03 -13.75 3.11
C GLU A 159 -0.03 -14.23 1.66
N ILE A 160 -1.16 -14.07 0.94
CA ILE A 160 -1.26 -14.45 -0.47
C ILE A 160 -0.22 -13.71 -1.32
N MET A 161 -0.05 -12.41 -1.10
CA MET A 161 0.94 -11.63 -1.84
C MET A 161 2.38 -12.02 -1.46
N ARG A 162 2.66 -12.28 -0.20
CA ARG A 162 3.97 -12.74 0.31
C ARG A 162 4.38 -14.07 -0.33
N ASP A 163 3.45 -15.03 -0.40
CA ASP A 163 3.69 -16.31 -1.07
C ASP A 163 3.93 -16.13 -2.57
N ALA A 164 3.16 -15.25 -3.21
CA ALA A 164 3.28 -14.97 -4.63
C ALA A 164 4.65 -14.33 -4.99
N VAL A 165 5.12 -13.36 -4.20
CA VAL A 165 6.43 -12.73 -4.45
C VAL A 165 7.58 -13.70 -4.20
N GLU A 166 7.46 -14.61 -3.23
CA GLU A 166 8.44 -15.67 -2.97
C GLU A 166 8.53 -16.64 -4.15
N THR A 167 7.39 -17.04 -4.71
CA THR A 167 7.31 -17.86 -5.93
C THR A 167 7.97 -17.18 -7.13
N ALA A 168 7.92 -15.86 -7.20
CA ALA A 168 8.59 -15.07 -8.24
C ALA A 168 10.10 -14.83 -7.99
N GLY A 169 10.65 -15.38 -6.92
CA GLY A 169 12.08 -15.30 -6.57
C GLY A 169 12.47 -14.06 -5.77
N LEU A 170 11.52 -13.33 -5.21
CA LEU A 170 11.78 -12.21 -4.30
C LEU A 170 11.55 -12.61 -2.84
N PRO A 171 12.27 -12.00 -1.89
CA PRO A 171 12.02 -12.25 -0.47
C PRO A 171 10.61 -11.84 -0.08
N LYS A 172 9.89 -12.69 0.66
CA LYS A 172 8.51 -12.36 1.08
C LYS A 172 8.42 -11.18 2.05
N ASP A 173 9.50 -10.83 2.73
CA ASP A 173 9.54 -9.71 3.66
C ASP A 173 9.60 -8.33 2.97
N ILE A 174 9.56 -8.27 1.63
CA ILE A 174 9.32 -7.02 0.89
C ILE A 174 7.89 -6.50 1.08
N ILE A 175 6.95 -7.37 1.48
CA ILE A 175 5.59 -7.02 1.86
C ILE A 175 5.37 -7.49 3.29
N GLN A 176 5.11 -6.58 4.20
CA GLN A 176 4.83 -6.91 5.60
C GLN A 176 3.53 -6.26 6.06
N LEU A 177 2.84 -6.92 6.96
CA LEU A 177 1.64 -6.43 7.62
C LEU A 177 1.87 -6.36 9.13
N VAL A 178 1.46 -5.26 9.73
CA VAL A 178 1.35 -5.11 11.18
C VAL A 178 0.06 -5.78 11.61
N GLU A 179 0.16 -6.96 12.23
CA GLU A 179 -0.99 -7.75 12.69
C GLU A 179 -1.52 -7.27 14.04
N ASP A 180 -0.66 -6.67 14.86
CA ASP A 180 -1.09 -6.02 16.08
C ASP A 180 -1.86 -4.73 15.78
N THR A 181 -3.16 -4.76 16.09
CA THR A 181 -4.08 -3.65 15.82
C THR A 181 -4.10 -2.58 16.91
N SER A 182 -3.26 -2.68 17.94
CA SER A 182 -3.18 -1.72 19.04
C SER A 182 -2.79 -0.32 18.54
N ARG A 183 -3.16 0.69 19.35
CA ARG A 183 -2.74 2.06 19.07
C ARG A 183 -1.26 2.27 19.40
N GLU A 184 -0.73 1.49 20.31
CA GLU A 184 0.66 1.53 20.72
C GLU A 184 1.58 1.13 19.55
N THR A 185 1.31 0.00 18.90
CA THR A 185 2.07 -0.43 17.72
C THR A 185 1.96 0.56 16.56
N ALA A 186 0.79 1.22 16.39
CA ALA A 186 0.67 2.29 15.40
C ALA A 186 1.55 3.50 15.74
N ALA A 187 1.66 3.86 17.02
CA ALA A 187 2.57 4.91 17.49
C ALA A 187 4.03 4.51 17.31
N ASP A 188 4.38 3.26 17.66
CA ASP A 188 5.73 2.72 17.45
C ASP A 188 6.14 2.83 15.98
N MET A 189 5.25 2.50 15.05
CA MET A 189 5.51 2.63 13.61
C MET A 189 5.82 4.06 13.19
N MET A 190 5.20 5.06 13.82
CA MET A 190 5.47 6.49 13.55
C MET A 190 6.87 6.91 14.03
N HIS A 191 7.50 6.14 14.93
CA HIS A 191 8.81 6.42 15.50
C HIS A 191 9.93 5.49 15.01
N LEU A 192 9.68 4.67 13.99
CA LEU A 192 10.66 3.73 13.40
C LEU A 192 11.75 4.43 12.57
N THR A 193 12.31 5.53 13.08
CA THR A 193 13.43 6.24 12.45
C THR A 193 14.63 5.30 12.27
N GLY A 194 15.20 5.28 11.08
CA GLY A 194 16.29 4.36 10.71
C GLY A 194 15.83 3.02 10.13
N TYR A 195 14.54 2.67 10.27
CA TYR A 195 13.93 1.50 9.62
C TYR A 195 12.95 1.88 8.53
N LEU A 196 12.14 2.93 8.74
CA LEU A 196 11.28 3.50 7.71
C LEU A 196 11.94 4.74 7.11
N ASP A 197 11.92 4.83 5.79
CA ASP A 197 12.41 5.98 5.04
C ASP A 197 11.29 7.00 4.83
N VAL A 198 10.04 6.55 4.74
CA VAL A 198 8.86 7.40 4.62
C VAL A 198 7.62 6.72 5.19
N LEU A 199 6.71 7.53 5.72
CA LEU A 199 5.40 7.11 6.21
C LEU A 199 4.28 7.81 5.41
N ILE A 200 3.28 7.04 4.96
CA ILE A 200 2.16 7.55 4.17
C ILE A 200 0.85 7.24 4.91
N PRO A 201 0.23 8.23 5.56
CA PRO A 201 -1.10 8.06 6.13
C PRO A 201 -2.16 8.15 5.04
N ARG A 202 -3.14 7.21 5.05
CA ARG A 202 -4.27 7.18 4.12
C ARG A 202 -5.58 6.94 4.87
N GLY A 203 -6.32 7.99 5.13
CA GLY A 203 -7.58 7.90 5.89
C GLY A 203 -8.21 9.26 6.12
N GLY A 204 -9.03 9.37 7.15
CA GLY A 204 -9.66 10.62 7.53
C GLY A 204 -8.66 11.67 8.04
N ALA A 205 -9.09 12.94 8.04
CA ALA A 205 -8.26 14.06 8.48
C ALA A 205 -7.65 13.85 9.88
N GLY A 206 -8.39 13.17 10.78
CA GLY A 206 -7.91 12.87 12.14
C GLY A 206 -6.67 11.97 12.15
N LEU A 207 -6.63 10.91 11.32
CA LEU A 207 -5.48 10.04 11.19
C LEU A 207 -4.29 10.80 10.60
N ILE A 208 -4.50 11.54 9.52
CA ILE A 208 -3.46 12.31 8.84
C ILE A 208 -2.82 13.29 9.82
N GLN A 209 -3.62 14.06 10.54
CA GLN A 209 -3.14 15.04 11.52
C GLN A 209 -2.42 14.38 12.70
N ALA A 210 -2.86 13.19 13.15
CA ALA A 210 -2.18 12.45 14.21
C ALA A 210 -0.77 12.01 13.75
N VAL A 211 -0.67 11.45 12.55
CA VAL A 211 0.62 11.04 11.97
C VAL A 211 1.55 12.23 11.79
N LEU A 212 1.07 13.34 11.21
CA LEU A 212 1.88 14.56 11.01
C LEU A 212 2.44 15.14 12.30
N ARG A 213 1.67 15.07 13.40
CA ARG A 213 2.10 15.63 14.69
C ARG A 213 3.05 14.72 15.47
N GLN A 214 2.95 13.42 15.31
CA GLN A 214 3.63 12.44 16.17
C GLN A 214 4.79 11.77 15.47
N SER A 215 4.81 11.69 14.13
CA SER A 215 5.84 10.95 13.42
C SER A 215 7.20 11.64 13.49
N THR A 216 8.24 10.84 13.80
CA THR A 216 9.64 11.22 13.60
C THR A 216 10.19 10.73 12.27
N VAL A 217 9.46 9.84 11.58
CA VAL A 217 9.74 9.42 10.20
C VAL A 217 9.19 10.48 9.24
N PRO A 218 9.88 10.80 8.13
CA PRO A 218 9.36 11.68 7.11
C PRO A 218 7.98 11.24 6.61
N VAL A 219 7.02 12.18 6.47
CA VAL A 219 5.64 11.88 6.09
C VAL A 219 5.32 12.48 4.73
N ILE A 220 4.74 11.66 3.85
CA ILE A 220 4.07 12.14 2.64
C ILE A 220 2.56 12.14 2.92
N GLU A 221 2.00 13.33 3.13
CA GLU A 221 0.57 13.47 3.40
C GLU A 221 -0.27 13.39 2.13
N THR A 222 -1.46 12.82 2.28
CA THR A 222 -2.51 12.92 1.26
C THR A 222 -3.39 14.12 1.59
N GLY A 223 -3.56 15.04 0.64
CA GLY A 223 -4.41 16.23 0.82
C GLY A 223 -5.89 15.89 1.04
N ALA A 224 -6.66 16.88 1.50
CA ALA A 224 -8.12 16.77 1.57
C ALA A 224 -8.72 16.83 0.17
N GLY A 225 -9.60 15.87 -0.16
CA GLY A 225 -10.39 15.91 -1.39
C GLY A 225 -11.55 16.88 -1.23
N ASN A 226 -11.65 17.88 -2.13
CA ASN A 226 -12.82 18.73 -2.24
C ASN A 226 -13.68 18.26 -3.40
N CYS A 227 -14.96 18.04 -3.15
CA CYS A 227 -15.92 17.76 -4.21
C CYS A 227 -16.52 19.07 -4.71
N HIS A 228 -16.61 19.23 -6.02
CA HIS A 228 -17.22 20.37 -6.67
C HIS A 228 -18.37 19.87 -7.54
N VAL A 229 -19.51 20.54 -7.41
CA VAL A 229 -20.67 20.33 -8.28
C VAL A 229 -20.87 21.63 -9.05
N TYR A 230 -20.72 21.57 -10.37
CA TYR A 230 -21.05 22.66 -11.26
C TYR A 230 -22.47 22.49 -11.76
N VAL A 231 -23.32 23.45 -11.50
CA VAL A 231 -24.69 23.50 -12.03
C VAL A 231 -24.72 24.57 -13.12
N ASP A 232 -24.90 24.14 -14.36
CA ASP A 232 -25.03 25.05 -15.48
C ASP A 232 -26.39 25.79 -15.45
N LEU A 233 -26.42 27.05 -15.87
CA LEU A 233 -27.63 27.87 -15.91
C LEU A 233 -28.73 27.25 -16.80
N SER A 234 -28.35 26.43 -17.79
CA SER A 234 -29.29 25.70 -18.64
C SER A 234 -30.12 24.64 -17.89
N LEU A 235 -29.64 24.22 -16.69
CA LEU A 235 -30.32 23.22 -15.85
C LEU A 235 -31.22 23.83 -14.79
N ILE A 236 -31.32 25.15 -14.70
CA ILE A 236 -32.10 25.87 -13.68
C ILE A 236 -33.60 25.50 -13.67
N HIS A 237 -34.11 24.99 -14.79
CA HIS A 237 -35.51 24.56 -14.94
C HIS A 237 -35.74 23.06 -14.69
N ILE A 238 -34.71 22.30 -14.34
CA ILE A 238 -34.76 20.85 -14.15
C ILE A 238 -34.62 20.48 -12.65
N SER A 239 -34.28 21.44 -11.80
CA SER A 239 -34.07 21.24 -10.36
C SER A 239 -35.31 21.65 -9.54
N GLU A 240 -36.46 21.00 -9.78
CA GLU A 240 -37.56 20.95 -8.81
C GLU A 240 -37.55 19.60 -8.05
#